data_efb5b462676ff42944874ed2a7972887
#
_entry.id   efb5b462676ff42944874ed2a7972887
#
_cell.length_a   1.000
_cell.length_b   1.000
_cell.length_c   1.000
_cell.angle_alpha   90.00
_cell.angle_beta   90.00
_cell.angle_gamma   90.00
#
_symmetry.space_group_name_H-M   'P 1'
#
loop_
_entity.id
_entity.type
_entity.pdbx_description
1 polymer ?
#
loop_
_entity_poly.entity_id
_entity_poly.type
_entity_poly.pdbx_seq_one_letter_code
_entity_poly.pdbx_strand_id
1 'polypeptide(L)'
;MSSQKKAWSLLSRHGQALVLLANNPQLRIIDLAEVLGISERSARLLVASLHRSKVLHVHKTGRNNTYQVNSESPLPNRLERSISLKSILSIASQFPS
;
A
#
# COMPACT_ATOMS: atom_id res chain seq x y z
N MET A 1 22.41 17.19 2.90
CA MET A 1 21.72 16.72 2.76
C MET A 1 21.43 15.45 2.92
N SER A 2 21.96 14.77 2.97
CA SER A 2 21.69 13.40 3.12
C SER A 2 20.77 13.05 4.26
N SER A 3 20.46 13.97 5.10
CA SER A 3 19.58 13.68 6.22
C SER A 3 18.20 13.23 5.79
N GLN A 4 17.75 13.67 4.61
CA GLN A 4 16.47 13.19 4.13
C GLN A 4 16.46 11.72 3.85
N LYS A 5 17.62 11.16 3.48
CA LYS A 5 17.72 9.74 3.24
C LYS A 5 17.61 8.94 4.51
N LYS A 6 17.85 9.57 5.64
CA LYS A 6 17.82 8.92 6.94
C LYS A 6 16.50 9.06 7.66
N ALA A 7 15.56 9.82 7.07
CA ALA A 7 14.25 9.94 7.67
C ALA A 7 13.59 8.57 7.71
N TRP A 8 13.23 8.13 8.88
CA TRP A 8 12.56 6.85 8.99
C TRP A 8 11.06 7.04 8.79
N SER A 9 10.40 5.96 8.42
CA SER A 9 8.96 5.95 8.19
C SER A 9 8.31 4.98 9.13
N LEU A 10 7.16 5.36 9.66
CA LEU A 10 6.38 4.48 10.50
C LEU A 10 5.86 3.27 9.71
N LEU A 11 5.52 3.50 8.45
CA LEU A 11 4.95 2.46 7.62
C LEU A 11 6.03 1.83 6.75
N SER A 12 5.95 0.51 6.61
CA SER A 12 6.78 -0.22 5.65
C SER A 12 6.32 0.12 4.23
N ARG A 13 7.09 -0.35 3.24
CA ARG A 13 6.68 -0.19 1.84
C ARG A 13 5.31 -0.81 1.58
N HIS A 14 5.03 -1.95 2.20
CA HIS A 14 3.72 -2.57 2.08
C HIS A 14 2.62 -1.66 2.63
N GLY A 15 2.85 -1.10 3.80
CA GLY A 15 1.88 -0.19 4.41
C GLY A 15 1.68 1.07 3.59
N GLN A 16 2.77 1.63 3.08
CA GLN A 16 2.71 2.81 2.24
C GLN A 16 1.89 2.54 0.97
N ALA A 17 2.11 1.38 0.35
CA ALA A 17 1.38 1.00 -0.85
C ALA A 17 -0.12 0.84 -0.54
N LEU A 18 -0.45 0.22 0.58
CA LEU A 18 -1.86 0.05 0.96
C LEU A 18 -2.56 1.40 1.13
N VAL A 19 -1.90 2.34 1.80
CA VAL A 19 -2.49 3.67 2.01
C VAL A 19 -2.69 4.38 0.67
N LEU A 20 -1.68 4.31 -0.20
CA LEU A 20 -1.77 4.95 -1.51
C LEU A 20 -2.90 4.36 -2.35
N LEU A 21 -3.02 3.04 -2.37
CA LEU A 21 -4.04 2.37 -3.17
C LEU A 21 -5.43 2.54 -2.58
N ALA A 22 -5.53 2.65 -1.26
CA ALA A 22 -6.81 2.92 -0.62
C ALA A 22 -7.33 4.30 -1.00
N ASN A 23 -6.44 5.28 -1.09
CA ASN A 23 -6.80 6.64 -1.45
C ASN A 23 -6.92 6.85 -2.96
N ASN A 24 -6.24 6.01 -3.73
CA ASN A 24 -6.20 6.12 -5.20
C ASN A 24 -6.39 4.74 -5.82
N PRO A 25 -7.63 4.22 -5.83
CA PRO A 25 -7.86 2.83 -6.28
C PRO A 25 -7.49 2.56 -7.73
N GLN A 26 -7.33 3.59 -8.55
CA GLN A 26 -7.00 3.44 -9.95
C GLN A 26 -5.56 3.83 -10.26
N LEU A 27 -4.73 3.95 -9.24
CA LEU A 27 -3.33 4.32 -9.41
C LEU A 27 -2.60 3.25 -10.22
N ARG A 28 -1.82 3.70 -11.21
CA ARG A 28 -1.07 2.78 -12.05
C ARG A 28 0.18 2.31 -11.31
N ILE A 29 0.66 1.12 -11.69
CA ILE A 29 1.87 0.55 -11.08
C ILE A 29 3.05 1.49 -11.26
N ILE A 30 3.18 2.10 -12.42
CA ILE A 30 4.30 3.01 -12.67
C ILE A 30 4.25 4.22 -11.75
N ASP A 31 3.05 4.71 -11.46
CA ASP A 31 2.89 5.85 -10.55
C ASP A 31 3.16 5.43 -9.10
N LEU A 32 2.72 4.24 -8.73
CA LEU A 32 3.00 3.70 -7.40
C LEU A 32 4.51 3.57 -7.20
N ALA A 33 5.20 3.05 -8.20
CA ALA A 33 6.64 2.88 -8.14
C ALA A 33 7.34 4.24 -7.96
N GLU A 34 6.88 5.23 -8.71
CA GLU A 34 7.47 6.56 -8.64
C GLU A 34 7.29 7.19 -7.27
N VAL A 35 6.08 7.11 -6.71
CA VAL A 35 5.80 7.69 -5.41
C VAL A 35 6.63 7.01 -4.32
N LEU A 36 6.76 5.69 -4.41
CA LEU A 36 7.51 4.93 -3.40
C LEU A 36 9.01 4.98 -3.62
N GLY A 37 9.46 5.48 -4.77
CA GLY A 37 10.89 5.53 -5.08
C GLY A 37 11.50 4.16 -5.34
N ILE A 38 10.74 3.26 -5.94
CA ILE A 38 11.20 1.91 -6.26
C ILE A 38 10.99 1.63 -7.73
N SER A 39 11.54 0.52 -8.21
CA SER A 39 11.36 0.13 -9.60
C SER A 39 9.93 -0.36 -9.84
N GLU A 40 9.52 -0.34 -11.10
CA GLU A 40 8.22 -0.85 -11.47
C GLU A 40 8.11 -2.33 -11.13
N ARG A 41 9.19 -3.09 -11.32
CA ARG A 41 9.22 -4.50 -10.97
C ARG A 41 8.98 -4.70 -9.47
N SER A 42 9.66 -3.90 -8.65
CA SER A 42 9.47 -3.98 -7.20
C SER A 42 8.04 -3.64 -6.82
N ALA A 43 7.45 -2.65 -7.49
CA ALA A 43 6.06 -2.29 -7.22
C ALA A 43 5.11 -3.43 -7.56
N ARG A 44 5.36 -4.14 -8.67
CA ARG A 44 4.53 -5.28 -9.04
C ARG A 44 4.63 -6.40 -8.01
N LEU A 45 5.85 -6.66 -7.53
CA LEU A 45 6.05 -7.68 -6.51
C LEU A 45 5.37 -7.30 -5.20
N LEU A 46 5.40 -6.02 -4.87
CA LEU A 46 4.77 -5.50 -3.68
C LEU A 46 3.26 -5.71 -3.73
N VAL A 47 2.64 -5.35 -4.85
CA VAL A 47 1.21 -5.54 -5.05
C VAL A 47 0.84 -7.02 -5.01
N ALA A 48 1.66 -7.86 -5.63
CA ALA A 48 1.42 -9.31 -5.60
C ALA A 48 1.46 -9.86 -4.18
N SER A 49 2.39 -9.34 -3.38
CA SER A 49 2.51 -9.75 -1.98
C SER A 49 1.27 -9.36 -1.18
N LEU A 50 0.80 -8.13 -1.40
CA LEU A 50 -0.41 -7.65 -0.72
C LEU A 50 -1.64 -8.48 -1.13
N HIS A 51 -1.71 -8.83 -2.39
CA HIS A 51 -2.82 -9.64 -2.90
C HIS A 51 -2.78 -11.05 -2.29
N ARG A 52 -1.59 -11.66 -2.21
CA ARG A 52 -1.45 -12.97 -1.61
C ARG A 52 -1.83 -12.98 -0.12
N SER A 53 -1.57 -11.88 0.56
CA SER A 53 -1.91 -11.75 1.97
C SER A 53 -3.38 -11.43 2.19
N LYS A 54 -4.15 -11.29 1.10
CA LYS A 54 -5.59 -11.03 1.14
C LYS A 54 -5.97 -9.68 1.72
N VAL A 55 -5.01 -8.78 1.86
CA VAL A 55 -5.30 -7.42 2.30
C VAL A 55 -5.66 -6.52 1.11
N LEU A 56 -5.46 -7.01 -0.10
CA LEU A 56 -5.71 -6.24 -1.32
C LEU A 56 -6.41 -7.11 -2.35
N HIS A 57 -7.47 -6.59 -2.94
CA HIS A 57 -8.14 -7.20 -4.09
C HIS A 57 -7.79 -6.42 -5.33
N VAL A 58 -7.53 -7.14 -6.42
CA VAL A 58 -7.19 -6.54 -7.71
C VAL A 58 -8.30 -6.89 -8.69
N HIS A 59 -8.93 -5.87 -9.26
CA HIS A 59 -9.97 -6.04 -10.26
C HIS A 59 -9.46 -5.51 -11.58
N LYS A 60 -9.49 -6.35 -12.60
CA LYS A 60 -9.10 -5.93 -13.94
C LYS A 60 -10.30 -5.36 -14.66
N THR A 61 -10.10 -4.18 -15.26
CA THR A 61 -11.13 -3.52 -16.05
C THR A 61 -10.47 -3.12 -17.36
N GLY A 62 -10.56 -4.01 -18.38
CA GLY A 62 -9.87 -3.79 -19.61
C GLY A 62 -8.35 -3.82 -19.42
N ARG A 63 -7.67 -2.74 -19.76
CA ARG A 63 -6.22 -2.64 -19.60
C ARG A 63 -5.79 -2.19 -18.22
N ASN A 64 -6.73 -1.68 -17.47
CA ASN A 64 -6.42 -1.07 -16.18
C ASN A 64 -6.82 -1.98 -15.04
N ASN A 65 -6.12 -1.80 -13.92
CA ASN A 65 -6.47 -2.48 -12.68
C ASN A 65 -7.12 -1.48 -11.75
N THR A 66 -8.06 -1.96 -10.96
CA THR A 66 -8.63 -1.20 -9.85
C THR A 66 -8.33 -1.99 -8.59
N TYR A 67 -7.93 -1.27 -7.54
CA TYR A 67 -7.50 -1.90 -6.31
C TYR A 67 -8.49 -1.60 -5.20
N GLN A 68 -8.74 -2.61 -4.39
CA GLN A 68 -9.61 -2.46 -3.23
C GLN A 68 -8.92 -3.04 -2.02
N VAL A 69 -8.71 -2.22 -1.00
CA VAL A 69 -8.08 -2.68 0.24
C VAL A 69 -9.13 -3.37 1.09
N ASN A 70 -8.78 -4.55 1.56
CA ASN A 70 -9.66 -5.33 2.43
C ASN A 70 -9.37 -4.96 3.88
N SER A 71 -10.07 -3.95 4.38
CA SER A 71 -9.83 -3.42 5.73
C SER A 71 -10.23 -4.39 6.84
N GLU A 72 -10.98 -5.43 6.48
CA GLU A 72 -11.42 -6.44 7.46
C GLU A 72 -10.40 -7.57 7.61
N SER A 73 -9.43 -7.65 6.73
CA SER A 73 -8.45 -8.72 6.79
C SER A 73 -7.46 -8.47 7.93
N PRO A 74 -7.11 -9.51 8.71
CA PRO A 74 -6.06 -9.33 9.70
C PRO A 74 -4.71 -9.12 9.02
N LEU A 75 -3.85 -8.33 9.67
CA LEU A 75 -2.50 -8.13 9.17
C LEU A 75 -1.69 -9.40 9.38
N PRO A 76 -0.80 -9.73 8.43
CA PRO A 76 -0.05 -10.98 8.51
C PRO A 76 1.03 -11.00 9.59
N ASN A 77 1.54 -9.85 9.99
CA ASN A 77 2.58 -9.78 11.01
C ASN A 77 2.00 -10.05 12.39
N ARG A 78 2.69 -10.87 13.18
CA ARG A 78 2.19 -11.27 14.48
C ARG A 78 1.96 -10.10 15.42
N LEU A 79 2.86 -9.13 15.40
CA LEU A 79 2.76 -7.96 16.27
C LEU A 79 1.59 -7.05 15.89
N GLU A 80 1.21 -7.08 14.62
CA GLU A 80 0.18 -6.19 14.09
C GLU A 80 -1.18 -6.84 13.97
N ARG A 81 -1.25 -8.13 14.27
CA ARG A 81 -2.49 -8.89 14.00
C ARG A 81 -3.69 -8.35 14.77
N SER A 82 -3.45 -7.79 15.95
CA SER A 82 -4.52 -7.22 16.76
C SER A 82 -4.86 -5.78 16.38
N ILE A 83 -4.05 -5.16 15.52
CA ILE A 83 -4.28 -3.79 15.09
C ILE A 83 -5.21 -3.83 13.89
N SER A 84 -6.27 -3.02 13.94
CA SER A 84 -7.23 -2.96 12.85
C SER A 84 -6.65 -2.19 11.67
N LEU A 85 -6.60 -2.83 10.50
CA LEU A 85 -6.19 -2.15 9.28
C LEU A 85 -7.12 -0.96 9.01
N LYS A 86 -8.40 -1.10 9.32
CA LYS A 86 -9.36 -0.04 9.14
C LYS A 86 -8.97 1.20 9.94
N SER A 87 -8.50 1.01 11.18
CA SER A 87 -8.08 2.13 12.01
C SER A 87 -6.86 2.83 11.43
N ILE A 88 -5.90 2.05 10.94
CA ILE A 88 -4.70 2.62 10.33
C ILE A 88 -5.06 3.44 9.09
N LEU A 89 -5.94 2.91 8.24
CA LEU A 89 -6.35 3.61 7.05
C LEU A 89 -7.13 4.88 7.37
N SER A 90 -7.94 4.82 8.43
CA SER A 90 -8.69 5.99 8.88
C SER A 90 -7.76 7.13 9.29
N ILE A 91 -6.71 6.80 10.02
CA ILE A 91 -5.73 7.80 10.42
C ILE A 91 -4.97 8.33 9.20
N ALA A 92 -4.53 7.43 8.35
CA ALA A 92 -3.73 7.80 7.18
C ALA A 92 -4.50 8.68 6.19
N SER A 93 -5.81 8.51 6.11
CA SER A 93 -6.62 9.29 5.18
C SER A 93 -6.68 10.76 5.57
N GLN A 94 -6.25 11.12 6.79
CA GLN A 94 -6.25 12.51 7.24
C GLN A 94 -5.00 13.25 6.82
N PHE A 95 -4.00 12.56 6.30
CA PHE A 95 -2.78 13.20 5.85
C PHE A 95 -2.90 13.59 4.39
N PRO A 96 -2.26 14.70 3.99
CA PRO A 96 -2.24 15.06 2.57
C PRO A 96 -1.48 13.99 1.81
N SER A 97 -1.99 13.65 0.66
CA SER A 97 -1.38 12.61 -0.18
C SER A 97 -0.47 13.20 -1.23
#